data_1314021f8124f9cc6040bd2df165ea4a
#
_entry.id   1314021f8124f9cc6040bd2df165ea4a
#
_cell.length_a   1.000
_cell.length_b   1.000
_cell.length_c   1.000
_cell.angle_alpha   90.00
_cell.angle_beta   90.00
_cell.angle_gamma   90.00
#
_symmetry.space_group_name_H-M   'P 1'
#
loop_
_entity.id
_entity.type
_entity.pdbx_description
1 polymer ?
#
loop_
_entity_poly.entity_id
_entity_poly.type
_entity_poly.pdbx_seq_one_letter_code
_entity_poly.pdbx_strand_id
1 'polypeptide(L)'
;LFRSDKGVMIVVDATKDLLMNVLPYHPFLIKPNNHELGEIFGVELKTRQEVVPYGKKLQELGAENVLISMAGEGAVLITKHGAVYKKEAPEGKLVNGVGAGDSMVAGFMAGWLEKQDYEYAFHMGMAAGSASAFSENLATKAEIQAVYEQVTRINLQEQTGGIL
;
A
#
# COMPACT_ATOMS: atom_id res chain seq x y z
N LEU A 1 22.58 -7.12 -2.38
CA LEU A 1 23.13 -8.47 -2.23
C LEU A 1 23.23 -8.94 -0.79
N PHE A 2 23.34 -8.05 0.19
CA PHE A 2 23.86 -8.43 1.50
C PHE A 2 22.85 -8.35 2.65
N ARG A 3 21.63 -7.85 2.42
CA ARG A 3 20.66 -7.65 3.49
C ARG A 3 19.64 -8.78 3.59
N SER A 4 19.18 -9.35 2.48
CA SER A 4 18.28 -10.51 2.50
C SER A 4 18.94 -11.75 3.10
N ASP A 5 20.23 -11.96 2.83
CA ASP A 5 21.01 -13.06 3.40
C ASP A 5 21.17 -12.98 4.94
N LYS A 6 20.90 -11.80 5.52
CA LYS A 6 20.92 -11.55 6.97
C LYS A 6 19.53 -11.55 7.61
N GLY A 7 18.48 -11.93 6.89
CA GLY A 7 17.11 -11.92 7.38
C GLY A 7 16.51 -10.52 7.60
N VAL A 8 17.10 -9.49 6.96
CA VAL A 8 16.59 -8.11 7.03
C VAL A 8 15.53 -7.88 5.96
N MET A 9 14.35 -7.45 6.34
CA MET A 9 13.32 -7.05 5.39
C MET A 9 13.74 -5.78 4.64
N ILE A 10 13.75 -5.85 3.31
CA ILE A 10 14.05 -4.71 2.43
C ILE A 10 12.72 -4.09 2.01
N VAL A 11 12.54 -2.82 2.33
CA VAL A 11 11.36 -2.04 1.93
C VAL A 11 11.83 -0.94 1.00
N VAL A 12 11.18 -0.79 -0.16
CA VAL A 12 11.61 0.16 -1.18
C VAL A 12 10.41 1.01 -1.62
N ASP A 13 10.56 2.31 -1.44
CA ASP A 13 9.73 3.34 -2.05
C ASP A 13 10.61 4.12 -3.03
N ALA A 14 10.59 3.71 -4.28
CA ALA A 14 11.41 4.27 -5.35
C ALA A 14 10.62 4.25 -6.66
N THR A 15 11.02 5.12 -7.60
CA THR A 15 10.33 5.29 -8.87
C THR A 15 11.11 4.66 -10.03
N LYS A 16 10.38 4.21 -11.06
CA LYS A 16 10.91 3.83 -12.39
C LYS A 16 12.14 2.91 -12.32
N ASP A 17 13.25 3.37 -12.90
CA ASP A 17 14.49 2.59 -13.04
C ASP A 17 15.07 2.17 -11.69
N LEU A 18 14.95 3.02 -10.65
CA LEU A 18 15.42 2.66 -9.30
C LEU A 18 14.62 1.51 -8.72
N LEU A 19 13.30 1.51 -8.92
CA LEU A 19 12.44 0.41 -8.51
C LEU A 19 12.81 -0.88 -9.25
N MET A 20 12.95 -0.81 -10.57
CA MET A 20 13.31 -1.98 -11.39
C MET A 20 14.67 -2.57 -11.00
N ASN A 21 15.64 -1.72 -10.67
CA ASN A 21 16.98 -2.15 -10.25
C ASN A 21 17.03 -2.89 -8.91
N VAL A 22 16.02 -2.74 -8.05
CA VAL A 22 15.98 -3.41 -6.73
C VAL A 22 15.19 -4.72 -6.74
N LEU A 23 14.37 -4.97 -7.74
CA LEU A 23 13.55 -6.20 -7.83
C LEU A 23 14.37 -7.50 -7.77
N PRO A 24 15.54 -7.61 -8.45
CA PRO A 24 16.38 -8.83 -8.36
C PRO A 24 16.89 -9.15 -6.95
N TYR A 25 16.79 -8.21 -6.00
CA TYR A 25 17.17 -8.42 -4.59
C TYR A 25 16.00 -8.85 -3.70
N HIS A 26 14.86 -9.19 -4.28
CA HIS A 26 13.67 -9.68 -3.62
C HIS A 26 13.22 -8.81 -2.43
N PRO A 27 12.89 -7.52 -2.66
CA PRO A 27 12.40 -6.67 -1.59
C PRO A 27 11.12 -7.23 -0.99
N PHE A 28 11.04 -7.21 0.36
CA PHE A 28 9.85 -7.63 1.10
C PHE A 28 8.62 -6.81 0.71
N LEU A 29 8.79 -5.50 0.53
CA LEU A 29 7.72 -4.58 0.15
C LEU A 29 8.24 -3.53 -0.82
N ILE A 30 7.49 -3.30 -1.88
CA ILE A 30 7.62 -2.14 -2.75
C ILE A 30 6.29 -1.36 -2.75
N LYS A 31 6.37 -0.02 -2.92
CA LYS A 31 5.17 0.83 -2.98
C LYS A 31 5.21 1.80 -4.17
N PRO A 32 4.89 1.36 -5.39
CA PRO A 32 4.58 2.27 -6.49
C PRO A 32 3.19 2.89 -6.31
N ASN A 33 2.95 4.07 -6.87
CA ASN A 33 1.60 4.53 -7.14
C ASN A 33 1.12 4.03 -8.53
N ASN A 34 -0.19 4.20 -8.83
CA ASN A 34 -0.75 3.73 -10.10
C ASN A 34 -0.13 4.41 -11.34
N HIS A 35 0.31 5.67 -11.23
CA HIS A 35 0.97 6.39 -12.33
C HIS A 35 2.38 5.84 -12.57
N GLU A 36 3.17 5.67 -11.51
CA GLU A 36 4.51 5.07 -11.57
C GLU A 36 4.46 3.65 -12.14
N LEU A 37 3.49 2.84 -11.69
CA LEU A 37 3.25 1.50 -12.21
C LEU A 37 2.89 1.54 -13.70
N GLY A 38 2.02 2.47 -14.09
CA GLY A 38 1.63 2.69 -15.48
C GLY A 38 2.82 3.11 -16.36
N GLU A 39 3.67 4.00 -15.87
CA GLU A 39 4.88 4.43 -16.58
C GLU A 39 5.87 3.27 -16.82
N ILE A 40 6.07 2.39 -15.85
CA ILE A 40 6.94 1.20 -15.98
C ILE A 40 6.49 0.30 -17.14
N PHE A 41 5.17 0.15 -17.31
CA PHE A 41 4.60 -0.78 -18.31
C PHE A 41 4.04 -0.08 -19.55
N GLY A 42 4.17 1.25 -19.67
CA GLY A 42 3.68 2.02 -20.82
C GLY A 42 2.15 2.04 -20.95
N VAL A 43 1.41 2.04 -19.85
CA VAL A 43 -0.07 1.98 -19.79
C VAL A 43 -0.63 3.04 -18.83
N GLU A 44 -1.89 3.42 -19.03
CA GLU A 44 -2.63 4.23 -18.06
C GLU A 44 -3.46 3.30 -17.16
N LEU A 45 -3.36 3.46 -15.83
CA LEU A 45 -4.03 2.63 -14.82
C LEU A 45 -4.87 3.52 -13.91
N LYS A 46 -6.19 3.34 -13.93
CA LYS A 46 -7.14 4.20 -13.20
C LYS A 46 -7.87 3.49 -12.06
N THR A 47 -8.10 2.19 -12.18
CA THR A 47 -8.90 1.43 -11.23
C THR A 47 -8.08 0.42 -10.44
N ARG A 48 -8.57 0.06 -9.25
CA ARG A 48 -7.97 -0.99 -8.42
C ARG A 48 -7.92 -2.36 -9.11
N GLN A 49 -8.78 -2.62 -10.09
CA GLN A 49 -8.76 -3.84 -10.87
C GLN A 49 -7.64 -3.83 -11.91
N GLU A 50 -7.44 -2.71 -12.58
CA GLU A 50 -6.42 -2.57 -13.64
C GLU A 50 -5.00 -2.70 -13.11
N VAL A 51 -4.72 -2.25 -11.87
CA VAL A 51 -3.36 -2.31 -11.31
C VAL A 51 -2.92 -3.72 -10.92
N VAL A 52 -3.86 -4.65 -10.64
CA VAL A 52 -3.54 -6.00 -10.14
C VAL A 52 -2.63 -6.79 -11.08
N PRO A 53 -2.91 -6.95 -12.39
CA PRO A 53 -2.05 -7.72 -13.27
C PRO A 53 -0.63 -7.15 -13.38
N TYR A 54 -0.48 -5.82 -13.29
CA TYR A 54 0.84 -5.18 -13.35
C TYR A 54 1.60 -5.29 -12.04
N GLY A 55 0.91 -5.22 -10.90
CA GLY A 55 1.53 -5.53 -9.60
C GLY A 55 2.03 -6.98 -9.52
N LYS A 56 1.29 -7.94 -10.10
CA LYS A 56 1.75 -9.34 -10.22
C LYS A 56 2.99 -9.47 -11.11
N LYS A 57 3.11 -8.70 -12.19
CA LYS A 57 4.33 -8.66 -12.99
C LYS A 57 5.54 -8.18 -12.18
N LEU A 58 5.37 -7.21 -11.27
CA LEU A 58 6.45 -6.80 -10.38
C LEU A 58 6.86 -7.91 -9.40
N GLN A 59 5.91 -8.76 -8.98
CA GLN A 59 6.23 -9.96 -8.19
C GLN A 59 7.02 -10.99 -9.02
N GLU A 60 6.62 -11.23 -10.27
CA GLU A 60 7.37 -12.11 -11.18
C GLU A 60 8.81 -11.61 -11.42
N LEU A 61 9.03 -10.29 -11.34
CA LEU A 61 10.34 -9.66 -11.44
C LEU A 61 11.12 -9.64 -10.11
N GLY A 62 10.51 -10.06 -9.00
CA GLY A 62 11.23 -10.30 -7.75
C GLY A 62 10.63 -9.69 -6.48
N ALA A 63 9.68 -8.77 -6.54
CA ALA A 63 9.06 -8.22 -5.33
C ALA A 63 8.28 -9.30 -4.56
N GLU A 64 8.42 -9.39 -3.23
CA GLU A 64 7.59 -10.30 -2.44
C GLU A 64 6.15 -9.76 -2.31
N ASN A 65 6.02 -8.51 -1.88
CA ASN A 65 4.72 -7.86 -1.70
C ASN A 65 4.70 -6.52 -2.44
N VAL A 66 3.56 -6.18 -3.05
CA VAL A 66 3.38 -4.93 -3.81
C VAL A 66 2.20 -4.17 -3.24
N LEU A 67 2.47 -3.00 -2.67
CA LEU A 67 1.47 -2.05 -2.17
C LEU A 67 1.32 -0.92 -3.20
N ILE A 68 0.16 -0.80 -3.83
CA ILE A 68 -0.08 0.20 -4.88
C ILE A 68 -0.99 1.27 -4.30
N SER A 69 -0.48 2.48 -4.19
CA SER A 69 -1.26 3.65 -3.76
C SER A 69 -1.96 4.30 -4.96
N MET A 70 -3.21 4.73 -4.77
CA MET A 70 -4.05 5.24 -5.86
C MET A 70 -4.80 6.53 -5.46
N ALA A 71 -4.24 7.31 -4.54
CA ALA A 71 -4.83 8.55 -4.04
C ALA A 71 -6.33 8.37 -3.66
N GLY A 72 -7.24 9.15 -4.25
CA GLY A 72 -8.68 9.07 -4.00
C GLY A 72 -9.35 7.73 -4.35
N GLU A 73 -8.71 6.89 -5.18
CA GLU A 73 -9.18 5.54 -5.49
C GLU A 73 -8.81 4.51 -4.40
N GLY A 74 -7.99 4.90 -3.43
CA GLY A 74 -7.56 4.03 -2.34
C GLY A 74 -6.26 3.29 -2.59
N ALA A 75 -6.21 1.98 -2.37
CA ALA A 75 -5.00 1.18 -2.54
C ALA A 75 -5.28 -0.29 -2.83
N VAL A 76 -4.22 -0.97 -3.31
CA VAL A 76 -4.21 -2.41 -3.54
C VAL A 76 -2.94 -3.00 -2.92
N LEU A 77 -3.09 -4.08 -2.17
CA LEU A 77 -1.97 -4.91 -1.70
C LEU A 77 -2.01 -6.26 -2.40
N ILE A 78 -0.90 -6.66 -2.99
CA ILE A 78 -0.69 -8.00 -3.54
C ILE A 78 0.39 -8.67 -2.71
N THR A 79 0.05 -9.77 -2.02
CA THR A 79 0.96 -10.46 -1.11
C THR A 79 1.74 -11.55 -1.83
N LYS A 80 2.87 -11.95 -1.27
CA LYS A 80 3.70 -13.06 -1.78
C LYS A 80 2.96 -14.41 -1.87
N HIS A 81 1.86 -14.54 -1.14
CA HIS A 81 1.02 -15.75 -1.17
C HIS A 81 -0.11 -15.67 -2.20
N GLY A 82 -0.15 -14.61 -3.01
CA GLY A 82 -1.15 -14.40 -4.07
C GLY A 82 -2.45 -13.77 -3.62
N ALA A 83 -2.63 -13.48 -2.31
CA ALA A 83 -3.79 -12.74 -1.83
C ALA A 83 -3.76 -11.30 -2.36
N VAL A 84 -4.94 -10.78 -2.71
CA VAL A 84 -5.12 -9.41 -3.21
C VAL A 84 -6.15 -8.71 -2.35
N TYR A 85 -5.69 -7.69 -1.61
CA TYR A 85 -6.55 -6.80 -0.84
C TYR A 85 -6.76 -5.50 -1.63
N LYS A 86 -8.00 -5.05 -1.71
CA LYS A 86 -8.39 -3.81 -2.38
C LYS A 86 -9.23 -3.00 -1.41
N LYS A 87 -8.96 -1.70 -1.30
CA LYS A 87 -9.71 -0.84 -0.40
C LYS A 87 -9.87 0.54 -1.02
N GLU A 88 -11.05 1.11 -0.86
CA GLU A 88 -11.33 2.50 -1.21
C GLU A 88 -10.62 3.45 -0.26
N ALA A 89 -10.37 4.67 -0.74
CA ALA A 89 -9.83 5.70 0.13
C ALA A 89 -10.85 6.03 1.25
N PRO A 90 -10.41 6.21 2.50
CA PRO A 90 -11.28 6.72 3.52
C PRO A 90 -11.71 8.15 3.21
N GLU A 91 -12.87 8.55 3.72
CA GLU A 91 -13.39 9.89 3.53
C GLU A 91 -12.56 10.91 4.32
N GLY A 92 -12.21 12.01 3.67
CA GLY A 92 -11.46 13.10 4.28
C GLY A 92 -11.13 14.18 3.27
N LYS A 93 -10.79 15.37 3.79
CA LYS A 93 -10.36 16.49 2.96
C LYS A 93 -8.84 16.43 2.79
N LEU A 94 -8.38 16.36 1.55
CA LEU A 94 -6.95 16.50 1.26
C LEU A 94 -6.46 17.89 1.68
N VAL A 95 -5.50 17.92 2.59
CA VAL A 95 -4.84 19.13 3.09
C VAL A 95 -3.41 19.19 2.57
N ASN A 96 -2.63 18.10 2.76
CA ASN A 96 -1.26 18.03 2.31
C ASN A 96 -0.90 16.58 1.92
N GLY A 97 -0.62 16.35 0.64
CA GLY A 97 -0.23 15.02 0.14
C GLY A 97 1.25 14.65 0.37
N VAL A 98 2.08 15.60 0.81
CA VAL A 98 3.52 15.37 1.01
C VAL A 98 3.72 14.43 2.20
N GLY A 99 4.51 13.37 2.00
CA GLY A 99 4.78 12.37 3.03
C GLY A 99 3.65 11.34 3.26
N ALA A 100 2.51 11.46 2.58
CA ALA A 100 1.43 10.48 2.71
C ALA A 100 1.86 9.08 2.25
N GLY A 101 2.66 8.99 1.17
CA GLY A 101 3.24 7.74 0.70
C GLY A 101 4.19 7.11 1.70
N ASP A 102 5.10 7.91 2.27
CA ASP A 102 6.03 7.45 3.30
C ASP A 102 5.29 6.99 4.56
N SER A 103 4.24 7.75 4.97
CA SER A 103 3.38 7.37 6.08
C SER A 103 2.64 6.06 5.84
N MET A 104 2.20 5.80 4.59
CA MET A 104 1.58 4.53 4.22
C MET A 104 2.55 3.37 4.38
N VAL A 105 3.79 3.51 3.93
CA VAL A 105 4.84 2.49 4.12
C VAL A 105 5.13 2.28 5.59
N ALA A 106 5.30 3.36 6.36
CA ALA A 106 5.58 3.29 7.80
C ALA A 106 4.43 2.61 8.57
N GLY A 107 3.18 2.98 8.27
CA GLY A 107 1.99 2.35 8.87
C GLY A 107 1.88 0.87 8.54
N PHE A 108 2.11 0.49 7.27
CA PHE A 108 2.14 -0.92 6.85
C PHE A 108 3.20 -1.71 7.64
N MET A 109 4.42 -1.19 7.70
CA MET A 109 5.51 -1.87 8.40
C MET A 109 5.27 -1.96 9.90
N ALA A 110 4.72 -0.91 10.53
CA ALA A 110 4.33 -0.96 11.94
C ALA A 110 3.29 -2.05 12.20
N GLY A 111 2.24 -2.11 11.38
CA GLY A 111 1.21 -3.14 11.48
C GLY A 111 1.75 -4.56 11.23
N TRP A 112 2.62 -4.72 10.25
CA TRP A 112 3.27 -6.00 9.96
C TRP A 112 4.14 -6.48 11.12
N LEU A 113 4.96 -5.61 11.67
CA LEU A 113 5.82 -5.95 12.81
C LEU A 113 5.03 -6.27 14.08
N GLU A 114 3.85 -5.68 14.24
CA GLU A 114 2.97 -5.93 15.39
C GLU A 114 2.27 -7.29 15.31
N LYS A 115 1.70 -7.64 14.15
CA LYS A 115 0.81 -8.81 14.03
C LYS A 115 1.22 -9.85 13.00
N GLN A 116 2.11 -9.54 12.08
CA GLN A 116 2.45 -10.36 10.91
C GLN A 116 1.21 -10.79 10.10
N ASP A 117 0.22 -9.91 10.06
CA ASP A 117 -1.04 -10.05 9.33
C ASP A 117 -1.10 -9.01 8.20
N TYR A 118 -1.30 -9.48 6.97
CA TYR A 118 -1.27 -8.61 5.78
C TYR A 118 -2.47 -7.66 5.71
N GLU A 119 -3.65 -8.12 6.10
CA GLU A 119 -4.85 -7.28 6.09
C GLU A 119 -4.74 -6.16 7.12
N TYR A 120 -4.30 -6.51 8.33
CA TYR A 120 -4.04 -5.53 9.39
C TYR A 120 -2.97 -4.51 8.97
N ALA A 121 -1.84 -4.98 8.43
CA ALA A 121 -0.77 -4.12 7.95
C ALA A 121 -1.25 -3.18 6.82
N PHE A 122 -2.05 -3.70 5.90
CA PHE A 122 -2.64 -2.93 4.80
C PHE A 122 -3.56 -1.82 5.33
N HIS A 123 -4.45 -2.14 6.26
CA HIS A 123 -5.35 -1.15 6.89
C HIS A 123 -4.57 -0.09 7.68
N MET A 124 -3.53 -0.48 8.41
CA MET A 124 -2.65 0.46 9.12
C MET A 124 -1.89 1.38 8.15
N GLY A 125 -1.40 0.85 7.04
CA GLY A 125 -0.76 1.64 5.98
C GLY A 125 -1.73 2.65 5.38
N MET A 126 -2.92 2.23 5.02
CA MET A 126 -3.96 3.12 4.48
C MET A 126 -4.34 4.21 5.48
N ALA A 127 -4.53 3.85 6.75
CA ALA A 127 -4.88 4.80 7.79
C ALA A 127 -3.79 5.85 7.99
N ALA A 128 -2.52 5.44 8.07
CA ALA A 128 -1.40 6.35 8.26
C ALA A 128 -1.19 7.30 7.06
N GLY A 129 -1.26 6.76 5.84
CA GLY A 129 -1.15 7.56 4.62
C GLY A 129 -2.27 8.56 4.46
N SER A 130 -3.52 8.13 4.66
CA SER A 130 -4.70 9.00 4.54
C SER A 130 -4.76 10.03 5.65
N ALA A 131 -4.50 9.66 6.91
CA ALA A 131 -4.46 10.61 8.02
C ALA A 131 -3.40 11.71 7.78
N SER A 132 -2.22 11.35 7.26
CA SER A 132 -1.20 12.33 6.90
C SER A 132 -1.64 13.23 5.74
N ALA A 133 -2.35 12.70 4.75
CA ALA A 133 -2.90 13.48 3.65
C ALA A 133 -4.00 14.47 4.11
N PHE A 134 -4.70 14.18 5.20
CA PHE A 134 -5.76 15.03 5.79
C PHE A 134 -5.25 16.04 6.80
N SER A 135 -3.97 16.00 7.15
CA SER A 135 -3.33 16.86 8.14
C SER A 135 -2.35 17.84 7.49
N GLU A 136 -2.06 18.97 8.14
CA GLU A 136 -1.06 19.94 7.68
C GLU A 136 0.37 19.37 7.74
N ASN A 137 0.61 18.53 8.74
CA ASN A 137 1.87 17.81 8.98
C ASN A 137 1.63 16.31 8.94
N LEU A 138 2.66 15.48 9.21
CA LEU A 138 2.48 14.06 9.40
C LEU A 138 1.49 13.80 10.54
N ALA A 139 0.59 12.83 10.33
CA ALA A 139 -0.48 12.54 11.27
C ALA A 139 0.03 12.04 12.62
N THR A 140 -0.66 12.43 13.67
CA THR A 140 -0.48 11.90 15.01
C THR A 140 -1.08 10.51 15.14
N LYS A 141 -0.69 9.76 16.18
CA LYS A 141 -1.26 8.43 16.48
C LYS A 141 -2.79 8.47 16.63
N ALA A 142 -3.34 9.52 17.23
CA ALA A 142 -4.79 9.66 17.41
C ALA A 142 -5.54 9.85 16.07
N GLU A 143 -4.98 10.66 15.16
CA GLU A 143 -5.53 10.85 13.81
C GLU A 143 -5.46 9.56 13.00
N ILE A 144 -4.34 8.84 13.05
CA ILE A 144 -4.20 7.52 12.41
C ILE A 144 -5.23 6.54 12.95
N GLN A 145 -5.45 6.50 14.27
CA GLN A 145 -6.43 5.60 14.88
C GLN A 145 -7.86 5.93 14.43
N ALA A 146 -8.22 7.21 14.34
CA ALA A 146 -9.55 7.64 13.86
C ALA A 146 -9.79 7.20 12.40
N VAL A 147 -8.79 7.34 11.53
CA VAL A 147 -8.88 6.90 10.14
C VAL A 147 -8.87 5.37 10.04
N TYR A 148 -8.09 4.67 10.88
CA TYR A 148 -8.09 3.19 10.94
C TYR A 148 -9.48 2.62 11.26
N GLU A 149 -10.20 3.22 12.20
CA GLU A 149 -11.58 2.82 12.51
C GLU A 149 -12.51 3.01 11.29
N GLN A 150 -12.32 4.07 10.52
CA GLN A 150 -13.08 4.30 9.32
C GLN A 150 -12.75 3.25 8.24
N VAL A 151 -11.46 3.00 7.98
CA VAL A 151 -10.98 1.99 7.03
C VAL A 151 -11.54 0.59 7.37
N THR A 152 -11.61 0.22 8.63
CA THR A 152 -12.09 -1.11 9.06
C THR A 152 -13.61 -1.25 9.06
N ARG A 153 -14.39 -0.18 9.33
CA ARG A 153 -15.87 -0.21 9.29
C ARG A 153 -16.45 -0.47 7.89
N ILE A 154 -15.80 0.01 6.85
CA ILE A 154 -16.24 -0.20 5.46
C ILE A 154 -16.32 -1.71 5.11
N ASN A 155 -15.48 -2.56 5.72
CA ASN A 155 -15.53 -4.01 5.51
C ASN A 155 -16.79 -4.69 6.08
N LEU A 156 -17.38 -4.16 7.13
CA LEU A 156 -18.57 -4.76 7.75
C LEU A 156 -19.84 -4.58 6.89
N GLN A 157 -19.90 -3.53 6.07
CA GLN A 157 -21.04 -3.28 5.18
C GLN A 157 -21.00 -4.13 3.90
N GLU A 158 -19.81 -4.45 3.37
CA GLU A 158 -19.67 -5.31 2.20
C GLU A 158 -19.99 -6.79 2.52
N GLN A 159 -19.77 -7.24 3.76
CA GLN A 159 -20.10 -8.61 4.19
C GLN A 159 -21.58 -8.82 4.53
N THR A 160 -22.31 -7.75 4.86
CA THR A 160 -23.73 -7.83 5.20
C THR A 160 -24.68 -7.58 4.00
N GLY A 161 -24.18 -7.08 2.88
CA GLY A 161 -24.95 -6.83 1.65
C GLY A 161 -25.19 -8.06 0.77
N GLY A 162 -24.77 -9.25 1.17
CA GLY A 162 -24.85 -10.49 0.38
C GLY A 162 -25.94 -11.49 0.82
N ILE A 163 -26.90 -11.09 1.65
CA ILE A 163 -28.03 -11.93 2.07
C ILE A 163 -29.33 -11.14 1.88
N LEU A 164 -29.88 -11.14 0.68
CA LEU A 164 -31.30 -11.02 0.34
C LEU A 164 -31.56 -11.80 -0.92
#